data_65fc2b30760a302150b8d90746285e89
#
_entry.id   65fc2b30760a302150b8d90746285e89
#
_cell.length_a   1.000
_cell.length_b   1.000
_cell.length_c   1.000
_cell.angle_alpha   90.00
_cell.angle_beta   90.00
_cell.angle_gamma   90.00
#
_symmetry.space_group_name_H-M   'P 1'
#
loop_
_entity.id
_entity.type
_entity.pdbx_description
1 polymer ?
#
loop_
_entity_poly.entity_id
_entity_poly.type
_entity_poly.pdbx_seq_one_letter_code
_entity_poly.pdbx_strand_id
1 'polypeptide(L)'
;MCIRDSSAGVDLIMANATPALQAAQSATNEIPVLGTSVTEYGVALGLSDFSGTVGGNISGTSDLAPLDQQADMIVEWMPEAKKVGLLYCSAEANSQYQVDEVQKYLEAKGVTATQYAFSDTNDMASVTQNAADNSDVIYVPTDNTCANNAGVIDNICRPAGVPIIAGEEGICGGCGVATLSISYYDLGVATGKMAAKILTSES
;
A
#
# COMPACT_ATOMS: atom_id res chain seq x y z
N MET A 1 11.38 -12.66 12.31
CA MET A 1 11.08 -13.67 11.29
C MET A 1 12.23 -13.78 10.31
N CYS A 2 12.61 -12.77 9.58
CA CYS A 2 13.68 -12.85 8.55
C CYS A 2 15.09 -13.27 9.03
N ILE A 3 15.54 -12.88 10.23
CA ILE A 3 16.83 -13.35 10.77
C ILE A 3 16.83 -14.88 11.01
N ARG A 4 15.71 -15.45 11.42
CA ARG A 4 15.55 -16.88 11.58
C ARG A 4 15.54 -17.61 10.24
N ASP A 5 14.91 -17.00 9.23
CA ASP A 5 14.78 -17.59 7.90
C ASP A 5 16.13 -17.56 7.16
N SER A 6 16.90 -16.46 7.25
CA SER A 6 18.26 -16.37 6.68
C SER A 6 19.24 -17.34 7.33
N SER A 7 19.02 -17.70 8.62
CA SER A 7 19.86 -18.68 9.34
C SER A 7 19.42 -20.12 9.11
N ALA A 8 18.29 -20.36 8.49
CA ALA A 8 17.72 -21.70 8.28
C ALA A 8 18.30 -22.42 7.04
N GLY A 9 19.21 -21.80 6.30
CA GLY A 9 19.82 -22.38 5.10
C GLY A 9 18.83 -22.51 3.93
N VAL A 10 17.93 -21.52 3.78
CA VAL A 10 17.00 -21.48 2.66
C VAL A 10 17.68 -20.96 1.39
N ASP A 11 17.23 -21.43 0.23
CA ASP A 11 17.79 -21.07 -1.08
C ASP A 11 17.17 -19.77 -1.65
N LEU A 12 16.04 -19.32 -1.10
CA LEU A 12 15.33 -18.11 -1.52
C LEU A 12 14.41 -17.63 -0.39
N ILE A 13 14.26 -16.31 -0.25
CA ILE A 13 13.29 -15.68 0.66
C ILE A 13 12.21 -15.00 -0.17
N MET A 14 10.94 -15.31 0.09
CA MET A 14 9.80 -14.57 -0.44
C MET A 14 9.29 -13.60 0.64
N ALA A 15 9.50 -12.31 0.41
CA ALA A 15 9.12 -11.24 1.33
C ALA A 15 7.77 -10.64 0.90
N ASN A 16 6.72 -10.89 1.68
CA ASN A 16 5.38 -10.39 1.40
C ASN A 16 5.16 -9.07 2.16
N ALA A 17 4.86 -8.01 1.44
CA ALA A 17 4.70 -6.62 1.86
C ALA A 17 6.03 -5.88 2.19
N THR A 18 5.96 -4.54 2.16
CA THR A 18 7.09 -3.64 2.39
C THR A 18 7.88 -3.93 3.68
N PRO A 19 7.25 -4.11 4.86
CA PRO A 19 8.02 -4.38 6.08
C PRO A 19 8.77 -5.71 6.05
N ALA A 20 8.24 -6.72 5.38
CA ALA A 20 8.92 -8.01 5.23
C ALA A 20 10.13 -7.90 4.29
N LEU A 21 10.02 -7.11 3.22
CA LEU A 21 11.13 -6.83 2.30
C LEU A 21 12.26 -6.08 3.00
N GLN A 22 11.96 -5.04 3.78
CA GLN A 22 12.92 -4.28 4.57
C GLN A 22 13.66 -5.17 5.59
N ALA A 23 12.91 -6.05 6.25
CA ALA A 23 13.50 -7.01 7.18
C ALA A 23 14.40 -8.05 6.47
N ALA A 24 14.03 -8.52 5.27
CA ALA A 24 14.85 -9.41 4.47
C ALA A 24 16.14 -8.73 3.96
N GLN A 25 16.04 -7.49 3.45
CA GLN A 25 17.18 -6.67 3.06
C GLN A 25 18.20 -6.53 4.20
N SER A 26 17.70 -6.30 5.42
CA SER A 26 18.57 -6.15 6.59
C SER A 26 19.22 -7.46 7.07
N ALA A 27 18.65 -8.61 6.68
CA ALA A 27 19.06 -9.92 7.16
C ALA A 27 20.07 -10.63 6.27
N THR A 28 20.11 -10.33 4.96
CA THR A 28 21.01 -11.00 4.01
C THR A 28 21.29 -10.15 2.77
N ASN A 29 22.51 -10.27 2.26
CA ASN A 29 22.94 -9.72 0.97
C ASN A 29 23.37 -10.83 -0.03
N GLU A 30 23.17 -12.10 0.34
CA GLU A 30 23.61 -13.26 -0.45
C GLU A 30 22.42 -14.10 -0.91
N ILE A 31 21.47 -14.41 0.00
CA ILE A 31 20.31 -15.21 -0.33
C ILE A 31 19.38 -14.40 -1.24
N PRO A 32 18.95 -14.92 -2.41
CA PRO A 32 17.98 -14.25 -3.26
C PRO A 32 16.69 -13.89 -2.49
N VAL A 33 16.23 -12.66 -2.63
CA VAL A 33 15.00 -12.16 -2.02
C VAL A 33 14.04 -11.72 -3.13
N LEU A 34 12.85 -12.29 -3.14
CA LEU A 34 11.74 -11.84 -3.97
C LEU A 34 10.69 -11.13 -3.12
N GLY A 35 10.53 -9.83 -3.38
CA GLY A 35 9.40 -9.07 -2.85
C GLY A 35 8.10 -9.41 -3.61
N THR A 36 7.00 -9.49 -2.89
CA THR A 36 5.64 -9.54 -3.45
C THR A 36 4.73 -8.67 -2.60
N SER A 37 3.70 -8.09 -3.20
CA SER A 37 2.84 -7.11 -2.51
C SER A 37 3.67 -5.95 -1.91
N VAL A 38 4.65 -5.49 -2.68
CA VAL A 38 5.50 -4.33 -2.34
C VAL A 38 5.12 -3.19 -3.27
N THR A 39 4.65 -2.10 -2.71
CA THR A 39 4.07 -0.99 -3.47
C THR A 39 5.12 -0.27 -4.31
N GLU A 40 6.19 0.22 -3.68
CA GLU A 40 7.25 0.95 -4.37
C GLU A 40 8.62 0.59 -3.78
N TYR A 41 9.48 -0.01 -4.59
CA TYR A 41 10.77 -0.56 -4.14
C TYR A 41 11.80 0.52 -3.78
N GLY A 42 11.78 1.66 -4.44
CA GLY A 42 12.66 2.80 -4.14
C GLY A 42 12.45 3.28 -2.71
N VAL A 43 11.20 3.52 -2.34
CA VAL A 43 10.81 3.94 -0.98
C VAL A 43 11.04 2.81 0.02
N ALA A 44 10.65 1.58 -0.32
CA ALA A 44 10.80 0.42 0.56
C ALA A 44 12.27 0.17 0.96
N LEU A 45 13.20 0.38 0.04
CA LEU A 45 14.62 0.05 0.20
C LEU A 45 15.51 1.30 0.38
N GLY A 46 14.94 2.51 0.37
CA GLY A 46 15.66 3.77 0.50
C GLY A 46 16.57 4.10 -0.70
N LEU A 47 16.14 3.76 -1.92
CA LEU A 47 16.90 3.99 -3.16
C LEU A 47 16.54 5.35 -3.76
N SER A 48 17.48 6.30 -3.78
CA SER A 48 17.24 7.67 -4.28
C SER A 48 17.00 7.75 -5.79
N ASP A 49 17.56 6.83 -6.56
CA ASP A 49 17.53 6.85 -8.04
C ASP A 49 16.86 5.58 -8.61
N PHE A 50 15.77 5.13 -7.96
CA PHE A 50 15.06 3.93 -8.41
C PHE A 50 14.43 4.12 -9.79
N SER A 51 14.81 3.26 -10.72
CA SER A 51 14.34 3.28 -12.13
C SER A 51 13.65 1.98 -12.56
N GLY A 52 13.07 1.25 -11.59
CA GLY A 52 12.39 -0.03 -11.84
C GLY A 52 13.28 -1.26 -11.68
N THR A 53 14.56 -1.09 -11.32
CA THR A 53 15.50 -2.19 -11.05
C THR A 53 16.17 -1.98 -9.70
N VAL A 54 16.05 -2.96 -8.81
CA VAL A 54 16.69 -2.92 -7.48
C VAL A 54 18.16 -3.31 -7.58
N GLY A 55 18.45 -4.44 -8.22
CA GLY A 55 19.80 -5.00 -8.30
C GLY A 55 20.21 -5.80 -7.05
N GLY A 56 21.46 -6.27 -7.04
CA GLY A 56 21.97 -7.11 -5.95
C GLY A 56 21.21 -8.45 -5.88
N ASN A 57 20.87 -8.86 -4.66
CA ASN A 57 20.14 -10.10 -4.40
C ASN A 57 18.60 -9.90 -4.28
N ILE A 58 18.07 -8.71 -4.59
CA ILE A 58 16.66 -8.37 -4.42
C ILE A 58 16.00 -8.14 -5.77
N SER A 59 14.83 -8.75 -5.99
CA SER A 59 13.92 -8.51 -7.10
C SER A 59 12.48 -8.75 -6.62
N GLY A 60 11.50 -8.71 -7.54
CA GLY A 60 10.13 -9.03 -7.18
C GLY A 60 9.07 -8.41 -8.07
N THR A 61 7.85 -8.36 -7.55
CA THR A 61 6.68 -7.77 -8.21
C THR A 61 6.14 -6.61 -7.37
N SER A 62 5.55 -5.60 -8.04
CA SER A 62 4.96 -4.43 -7.39
C SER A 62 3.44 -4.53 -7.41
N ASP A 63 2.81 -4.10 -6.31
CA ASP A 63 1.35 -3.95 -6.20
C ASP A 63 0.89 -2.49 -6.33
N LEU A 64 1.76 -1.61 -6.81
CA LEU A 64 1.41 -0.21 -7.03
C LEU A 64 0.28 -0.10 -8.05
N ALA A 65 -0.90 0.26 -7.56
CA ALA A 65 -2.05 0.57 -8.40
C ALA A 65 -1.84 1.91 -9.15
N PRO A 66 -2.58 2.18 -10.22
CA PRO A 66 -2.48 3.45 -10.96
C PRO A 66 -3.10 4.60 -10.13
N LEU A 67 -2.28 5.28 -9.34
CA LEU A 67 -2.70 6.29 -8.37
C LEU A 67 -3.36 7.51 -9.02
N ASP A 68 -2.93 7.87 -10.23
CA ASP A 68 -3.54 8.90 -11.04
C ASP A 68 -5.00 8.55 -11.40
N GLN A 69 -5.24 7.30 -11.80
CA GLN A 69 -6.57 6.81 -12.13
C GLN A 69 -7.44 6.61 -10.87
N GLN A 70 -6.85 6.29 -9.73
CA GLN A 70 -7.57 6.27 -8.46
C GLN A 70 -8.03 7.69 -8.07
N ALA A 71 -7.18 8.70 -8.28
CA ALA A 71 -7.59 10.10 -8.09
C ALA A 71 -8.66 10.54 -9.10
N ASP A 72 -8.57 10.10 -10.36
CA ASP A 72 -9.62 10.33 -11.38
C ASP A 72 -10.95 9.72 -10.96
N MET A 73 -10.93 8.48 -10.48
CA MET A 73 -12.13 7.77 -9.99
C MET A 73 -12.81 8.52 -8.83
N ILE A 74 -12.03 9.09 -7.89
CA ILE A 74 -12.59 9.89 -6.80
C ILE A 74 -13.38 11.07 -7.36
N VAL A 75 -12.81 11.82 -8.29
CA VAL A 75 -13.45 13.01 -8.88
C VAL A 75 -14.65 12.63 -9.74
N GLU A 76 -14.57 11.53 -10.50
CA GLU A 76 -15.65 11.05 -11.36
C GLU A 76 -16.87 10.57 -10.54
N TRP A 77 -16.62 9.78 -9.51
CA TRP A 77 -17.68 9.14 -8.72
C TRP A 77 -18.26 10.06 -7.65
N MET A 78 -17.46 11.04 -7.19
CA MET A 78 -17.84 12.02 -6.16
C MET A 78 -17.68 13.45 -6.69
N PRO A 79 -18.42 13.84 -7.75
CA PRO A 79 -18.21 15.13 -8.45
C PRO A 79 -18.49 16.34 -7.58
N GLU A 80 -19.27 16.20 -6.51
CA GLU A 80 -19.58 17.27 -5.58
C GLU A 80 -18.57 17.39 -4.43
N ALA A 81 -17.66 16.40 -4.27
CA ALA A 81 -16.68 16.42 -3.20
C ALA A 81 -15.64 17.54 -3.44
N LYS A 82 -15.44 18.35 -2.41
CA LYS A 82 -14.46 19.44 -2.38
C LYS A 82 -13.26 19.12 -1.50
N LYS A 83 -13.48 18.25 -0.51
CA LYS A 83 -12.48 17.87 0.49
C LYS A 83 -12.34 16.36 0.52
N VAL A 84 -11.15 15.89 0.18
CA VAL A 84 -10.78 14.48 0.25
C VAL A 84 -9.87 14.27 1.46
N GLY A 85 -10.26 13.41 2.38
CA GLY A 85 -9.40 12.95 3.47
C GLY A 85 -8.52 11.80 3.00
N LEU A 86 -7.22 11.86 3.23
CA LEU A 86 -6.26 10.80 2.95
C LEU A 86 -5.90 10.12 4.26
N LEU A 87 -6.52 8.98 4.57
CA LEU A 87 -6.37 8.26 5.85
C LEU A 87 -5.36 7.13 5.72
N TYR A 88 -4.31 7.14 6.53
CA TYR A 88 -3.23 6.16 6.44
C TYR A 88 -2.42 6.00 7.72
N CYS A 89 -1.65 4.88 7.80
CA CYS A 89 -0.68 4.63 8.85
C CYS A 89 0.67 5.25 8.49
N SER A 90 1.13 6.24 9.27
CA SER A 90 2.43 6.92 9.05
C SER A 90 3.66 6.04 9.31
N ALA A 91 3.48 4.90 9.98
CA ALA A 91 4.54 3.92 10.16
C ALA A 91 4.81 3.06 8.90
N GLU A 92 3.96 3.17 7.88
CA GLU A 92 4.08 2.44 6.62
C GLU A 92 4.55 3.37 5.50
N ALA A 93 5.81 3.22 5.06
CA ALA A 93 6.41 4.05 4.01
C ALA A 93 5.67 3.94 2.66
N ASN A 94 5.12 2.76 2.34
CA ASN A 94 4.27 2.53 1.17
C ASN A 94 3.00 3.39 1.21
N SER A 95 2.39 3.56 2.37
CA SER A 95 1.16 4.35 2.54
C SER A 95 1.45 5.85 2.38
N GLN A 96 2.52 6.34 3.00
CA GLN A 96 2.97 7.73 2.85
C GLN A 96 3.24 8.09 1.38
N TYR A 97 3.96 7.22 0.66
CA TYR A 97 4.23 7.44 -0.77
C TYR A 97 2.95 7.58 -1.59
N GLN A 98 1.99 6.67 -1.39
CA GLN A 98 0.73 6.68 -2.14
C GLN A 98 -0.11 7.94 -1.85
N VAL A 99 -0.24 8.34 -0.58
CA VAL A 99 -1.01 9.54 -0.23
C VAL A 99 -0.35 10.81 -0.74
N ASP A 100 0.99 10.90 -0.75
CA ASP A 100 1.70 12.04 -1.31
C ASP A 100 1.45 12.18 -2.82
N GLU A 101 1.42 11.07 -3.56
CA GLU A 101 1.13 11.10 -5.00
C GLU A 101 -0.34 11.39 -5.28
N VAL A 102 -1.28 10.72 -4.59
CA VAL A 102 -2.72 10.96 -4.77
C VAL A 102 -3.07 12.40 -4.39
N GLN A 103 -2.46 12.97 -3.35
CA GLN A 103 -2.66 14.37 -2.98
C GLN A 103 -2.30 15.30 -4.13
N LYS A 104 -1.13 15.12 -4.76
CA LYS A 104 -0.70 15.93 -5.91
C LYS A 104 -1.70 15.85 -7.08
N TYR A 105 -2.19 14.63 -7.39
CA TYR A 105 -3.17 14.44 -8.47
C TYR A 105 -4.50 15.12 -8.16
N LEU A 106 -5.01 15.02 -6.93
CA LEU A 106 -6.26 15.66 -6.52
C LEU A 106 -6.15 17.19 -6.51
N GLU A 107 -5.06 17.73 -5.96
CA GLU A 107 -4.80 19.17 -5.92
C GLU A 107 -4.64 19.76 -7.34
N ALA A 108 -4.01 19.03 -8.27
CA ALA A 108 -3.93 19.42 -9.66
C ALA A 108 -5.31 19.51 -10.36
N LYS A 109 -6.33 18.80 -9.81
CA LYS A 109 -7.73 18.84 -10.26
C LYS A 109 -8.57 19.87 -9.51
N GLY A 110 -7.98 20.65 -8.60
CA GLY A 110 -8.65 21.68 -7.80
C GLY A 110 -9.44 21.14 -6.63
N VAL A 111 -9.19 19.91 -6.20
CA VAL A 111 -9.77 19.27 -5.02
C VAL A 111 -8.83 19.46 -3.83
N THR A 112 -9.36 19.87 -2.67
CA THR A 112 -8.58 19.97 -1.44
C THR A 112 -8.35 18.59 -0.88
N ALA A 113 -7.10 18.16 -0.75
CA ALA A 113 -6.73 16.88 -0.15
C ALA A 113 -5.98 17.11 1.17
N THR A 114 -6.44 16.47 2.24
CA THR A 114 -5.85 16.61 3.58
C THR A 114 -5.44 15.25 4.12
N GLN A 115 -4.19 15.14 4.55
CA GLN A 115 -3.66 13.91 5.12
C GLN A 115 -4.10 13.75 6.59
N TYR A 116 -4.59 12.55 6.92
CA TYR A 116 -4.97 12.12 8.26
C TYR A 116 -4.15 10.90 8.62
N ALA A 117 -3.00 11.16 9.26
CA ALA A 117 -2.03 10.13 9.61
C ALA A 117 -2.26 9.66 11.05
N PHE A 118 -2.39 8.35 11.25
CA PHE A 118 -2.31 7.72 12.56
C PHE A 118 -0.98 6.93 12.67
N SER A 119 -0.45 6.78 13.88
CA SER A 119 0.84 6.11 14.10
C SER A 119 0.69 4.61 14.34
N ASP A 120 -0.39 4.24 15.00
CA ASP A 120 -0.75 2.85 15.30
C ASP A 120 -2.28 2.71 15.52
N THR A 121 -2.73 1.50 15.89
CA THR A 121 -4.16 1.23 16.07
C THR A 121 -4.81 1.95 17.27
N ASN A 122 -4.04 2.52 18.20
CA ASN A 122 -4.59 3.18 19.38
C ASN A 122 -5.17 4.55 19.03
N ASP A 123 -4.57 5.27 18.10
CA ASP A 123 -5.06 6.59 17.65
C ASP A 123 -5.89 6.52 16.36
N MET A 124 -5.94 5.36 15.70
CA MET A 124 -6.65 5.15 14.43
C MET A 124 -8.12 5.61 14.50
N ALA A 125 -8.87 5.22 15.52
CA ALA A 125 -10.29 5.57 15.62
C ALA A 125 -10.51 7.09 15.74
N SER A 126 -9.71 7.79 16.54
CA SER A 126 -9.82 9.24 16.71
C SER A 126 -9.41 10.02 15.46
N VAL A 127 -8.37 9.55 14.75
CA VAL A 127 -7.94 10.14 13.48
C VAL A 127 -8.97 9.90 12.38
N THR A 128 -9.55 8.69 12.31
CA THR A 128 -10.63 8.36 11.38
C THR A 128 -11.88 9.24 11.64
N GLN A 129 -12.25 9.46 12.90
CA GLN A 129 -13.36 10.35 13.23
C GLN A 129 -13.08 11.79 12.77
N ASN A 130 -11.87 12.28 13.03
CA ASN A 130 -11.49 13.62 12.56
C ASN A 130 -11.50 13.72 11.02
N ALA A 131 -11.08 12.69 10.32
CA ALA A 131 -11.16 12.63 8.86
C ALA A 131 -12.62 12.66 8.38
N ALA A 132 -13.50 11.86 9.00
CA ALA A 132 -14.92 11.82 8.65
C ALA A 132 -15.65 13.14 8.92
N ASP A 133 -15.31 13.84 10.01
CA ASP A 133 -15.92 15.12 10.36
C ASP A 133 -15.51 16.27 9.43
N ASN A 134 -14.41 16.14 8.67
CA ASN A 134 -13.83 17.23 7.89
C ASN A 134 -13.69 16.94 6.39
N SER A 135 -14.15 15.78 5.92
CA SER A 135 -14.02 15.36 4.52
C SER A 135 -15.36 14.96 3.92
N ASP A 136 -15.52 15.18 2.62
CA ASP A 136 -16.70 14.76 1.84
C ASP A 136 -16.54 13.29 1.37
N VAL A 137 -15.30 12.84 1.20
CA VAL A 137 -14.91 11.47 0.86
C VAL A 137 -13.54 11.17 1.48
N ILE A 138 -13.30 9.93 1.83
CA ILE A 138 -12.02 9.48 2.35
C ILE A 138 -11.37 8.53 1.33
N TYR A 139 -10.08 8.73 1.05
CA TYR A 139 -9.23 7.78 0.36
C TYR A 139 -8.36 7.04 1.38
N VAL A 140 -8.32 5.71 1.26
CA VAL A 140 -7.44 4.85 2.05
C VAL A 140 -6.51 4.11 1.08
N PRO A 141 -5.19 4.33 1.10
CA PRO A 141 -4.25 3.68 0.19
C PRO A 141 -4.12 2.18 0.46
N THR A 142 -3.30 1.48 -0.30
CA THR A 142 -2.84 0.12 0.06
C THR A 142 -2.01 0.19 1.34
N ASP A 143 -2.66 -0.09 2.47
CA ASP A 143 -2.16 0.08 3.84
C ASP A 143 -2.49 -1.15 4.68
N ASN A 144 -1.47 -1.84 5.18
CA ASN A 144 -1.66 -3.10 5.91
C ASN A 144 -2.42 -2.91 7.23
N THR A 145 -2.19 -1.79 7.92
CA THR A 145 -2.85 -1.50 9.19
C THR A 145 -4.32 -1.17 8.96
N CYS A 146 -4.64 -0.38 7.92
CA CYS A 146 -6.02 -0.11 7.51
C CYS A 146 -6.74 -1.38 7.07
N ALA A 147 -6.11 -2.23 6.26
CA ALA A 147 -6.69 -3.49 5.79
C ALA A 147 -7.06 -4.42 6.95
N ASN A 148 -6.15 -4.58 7.91
CA ASN A 148 -6.39 -5.40 9.10
C ASN A 148 -7.44 -4.83 10.06
N ASN A 149 -7.77 -3.55 9.94
CA ASN A 149 -8.68 -2.83 10.84
C ASN A 149 -9.81 -2.10 10.08
N ALA A 150 -10.16 -2.52 8.86
CA ALA A 150 -11.17 -1.89 8.02
C ALA A 150 -12.53 -1.74 8.73
N GLY A 151 -12.88 -2.67 9.63
CA GLY A 151 -14.09 -2.57 10.45
C GLY A 151 -14.11 -1.37 11.41
N VAL A 152 -12.95 -0.89 11.88
CA VAL A 152 -12.89 0.34 12.70
C VAL A 152 -13.23 1.54 11.85
N ILE A 153 -12.70 1.60 10.63
CA ILE A 153 -12.97 2.68 9.66
C ILE A 153 -14.47 2.68 9.27
N ASP A 154 -15.00 1.50 8.94
CA ASP A 154 -16.41 1.33 8.55
C ASP A 154 -17.37 1.79 9.65
N ASN A 155 -17.13 1.40 10.89
CA ASN A 155 -17.95 1.73 12.04
C ASN A 155 -18.03 3.25 12.33
N ILE A 156 -17.08 4.03 11.80
CA ILE A 156 -17.02 5.49 11.94
C ILE A 156 -17.57 6.16 10.68
N CYS A 157 -17.08 5.80 9.50
CA CYS A 157 -17.41 6.51 8.27
C CYS A 157 -18.81 6.19 7.75
N ARG A 158 -19.29 4.95 7.91
CA ARG A 158 -20.64 4.57 7.45
C ARG A 158 -21.76 5.32 8.18
N PRO A 159 -21.79 5.42 9.54
CA PRO A 159 -22.78 6.23 10.22
C PRO A 159 -22.67 7.73 9.92
N ALA A 160 -21.45 8.22 9.66
CA ALA A 160 -21.19 9.61 9.25
C ALA A 160 -21.66 9.91 7.82
N GLY A 161 -21.97 8.88 7.02
CA GLY A 161 -22.34 9.04 5.62
C GLY A 161 -21.18 9.45 4.70
N VAL A 162 -19.93 9.25 5.13
CA VAL A 162 -18.72 9.59 4.36
C VAL A 162 -18.25 8.36 3.58
N PRO A 163 -18.32 8.39 2.24
CA PRO A 163 -17.88 7.26 1.41
C PRO A 163 -16.36 7.11 1.44
N ILE A 164 -15.89 5.86 1.26
CA ILE A 164 -14.49 5.52 1.22
C ILE A 164 -14.13 4.96 -0.16
N ILE A 165 -13.13 5.57 -0.80
CA ILE A 165 -12.47 5.00 -1.98
C ILE A 165 -11.19 4.31 -1.49
N ALA A 166 -11.08 3.02 -1.80
CA ALA A 166 -9.99 2.19 -1.31
C ALA A 166 -8.90 1.97 -2.36
N GLY A 167 -7.65 1.92 -1.93
CA GLY A 167 -6.49 1.62 -2.77
C GLY A 167 -6.39 0.16 -3.20
N GLU A 168 -7.08 -0.77 -2.48
CA GLU A 168 -7.06 -2.20 -2.77
C GLU A 168 -8.37 -2.89 -2.34
N GLU A 169 -8.58 -4.14 -2.82
CA GLU A 169 -9.85 -4.87 -2.70
C GLU A 169 -10.19 -5.32 -1.27
N GLY A 170 -9.21 -5.62 -0.42
CA GLY A 170 -9.46 -6.04 0.96
C GLY A 170 -10.04 -4.89 1.80
N ILE A 171 -9.45 -3.70 1.70
CA ILE A 171 -9.98 -2.47 2.33
C ILE A 171 -11.36 -2.15 1.75
N CYS A 172 -11.52 -2.26 0.42
CA CYS A 172 -12.81 -2.00 -0.23
C CYS A 172 -13.89 -2.94 0.29
N GLY A 173 -13.61 -4.23 0.38
CA GLY A 173 -14.54 -5.22 0.92
C GLY A 173 -14.90 -5.00 2.39
N GLY A 174 -14.00 -4.37 3.16
CA GLY A 174 -14.17 -4.09 4.59
C GLY A 174 -14.90 -2.77 4.90
N CYS A 175 -14.66 -1.73 4.10
CA CYS A 175 -15.21 -0.38 4.39
C CYS A 175 -15.41 0.51 3.16
N GLY A 176 -14.94 0.11 1.97
CA GLY A 176 -14.98 0.95 0.78
C GLY A 176 -16.25 0.82 -0.04
N VAL A 177 -16.52 1.82 -0.86
CA VAL A 177 -17.60 1.80 -1.86
C VAL A 177 -17.07 1.45 -3.25
N ALA A 178 -15.80 1.73 -3.52
CA ALA A 178 -15.13 1.41 -4.78
C ALA A 178 -13.61 1.31 -4.61
N THR A 179 -12.98 0.60 -5.54
CA THR A 179 -11.52 0.51 -5.67
C THR A 179 -11.13 0.32 -7.13
N LEU A 180 -9.96 0.81 -7.51
CA LEU A 180 -9.25 0.44 -8.71
C LEU A 180 -7.97 -0.27 -8.28
N SER A 181 -8.03 -1.59 -8.16
CA SER A 181 -7.00 -2.44 -7.57
C SER A 181 -6.34 -3.33 -8.62
N ILE A 182 -5.33 -4.06 -8.17
CA ILE A 182 -4.67 -5.14 -8.92
C ILE A 182 -5.15 -6.49 -8.41
N SER A 183 -4.86 -7.57 -9.17
CA SER A 183 -5.10 -8.94 -8.73
C SER A 183 -3.92 -9.45 -7.90
N TYR A 184 -4.07 -9.57 -6.59
CA TYR A 184 -3.05 -10.17 -5.72
C TYR A 184 -2.78 -11.64 -6.02
N TYR A 185 -3.79 -12.36 -6.54
CA TYR A 185 -3.60 -13.73 -7.02
C TYR A 185 -2.60 -13.78 -8.20
N ASP A 186 -2.81 -12.94 -9.21
CA ASP A 186 -1.92 -12.90 -10.38
C ASP A 186 -0.52 -12.39 -10.01
N LEU A 187 -0.44 -11.45 -9.09
CA LEU A 187 0.83 -10.97 -8.51
C LEU A 187 1.60 -12.14 -7.86
N GLY A 188 0.92 -12.93 -7.03
CA GLY A 188 1.50 -14.10 -6.39
C GLY A 188 1.95 -15.16 -7.39
N VAL A 189 1.15 -15.41 -8.43
CA VAL A 189 1.53 -16.32 -9.54
C VAL A 189 2.77 -15.81 -10.28
N ALA A 190 2.86 -14.50 -10.56
CA ALA A 190 4.02 -13.90 -11.21
C ALA A 190 5.28 -14.06 -10.35
N THR A 191 5.20 -13.74 -9.05
CA THR A 191 6.32 -13.90 -8.11
C THR A 191 6.74 -15.37 -7.97
N GLY A 192 5.78 -16.29 -7.92
CA GLY A 192 6.05 -17.74 -7.88
C GLY A 192 6.80 -18.24 -9.10
N LYS A 193 6.45 -17.73 -10.30
CA LYS A 193 7.20 -18.04 -11.54
C LYS A 193 8.63 -17.49 -11.49
N MET A 194 8.86 -16.32 -10.93
CA MET A 194 10.20 -15.77 -10.73
C MET A 194 11.00 -16.65 -9.77
N ALA A 195 10.40 -17.08 -8.65
CA ALA A 195 11.02 -17.98 -7.69
C ALA A 195 11.46 -19.30 -8.34
N ALA A 196 10.58 -19.91 -9.13
CA ALA A 196 10.89 -21.14 -9.84
C ALA A 196 12.12 -20.98 -10.78
N LYS A 197 12.17 -19.90 -11.55
CA LYS A 197 13.32 -19.62 -12.44
C LYS A 197 14.64 -19.49 -11.66
N ILE A 198 14.63 -18.77 -10.54
CA ILE A 198 15.83 -18.61 -9.70
C ILE A 198 16.30 -19.96 -9.16
N LEU A 199 15.37 -20.77 -8.62
CA LEU A 199 15.69 -22.06 -8.01
C LEU A 199 16.10 -23.13 -9.01
N THR A 200 15.63 -23.05 -10.28
CA THR A 200 16.03 -23.98 -11.36
C THR A 200 17.20 -23.47 -12.19
N SER A 201 17.77 -22.30 -11.87
CA SER A 201 18.84 -21.66 -12.62
C SER A 201 18.50 -21.41 -14.10
N GLU A 202 17.23 -21.25 -14.41
CA GLU A 202 16.76 -20.80 -15.73
C GLU A 202 16.90 -19.28 -15.80
N SER A 203 17.98 -18.83 -16.49
CA SER A 203 18.27 -17.41 -16.72
C SER A 203 17.45 -16.83 -17.88
#